data_ef492f8cfe08bb95b70874a3f3d51c39
#
_entry.id   ef492f8cfe08bb95b70874a3f3d51c39
#
_cell.length_a   1.000
_cell.length_b   1.000
_cell.length_c   1.000
_cell.angle_alpha   90.00
_cell.angle_beta   90.00
_cell.angle_gamma   90.00
#
_symmetry.space_group_name_H-M   'P 1'
#
loop_
_entity.id
_entity.type
_entity.pdbx_description
1 polymer ?
#
loop_
_entity_poly.entity_id
_entity_poly.type
_entity_poly.pdbx_seq_one_letter_code
_entity_poly.pdbx_strand_id
1 'polypeptide(L)'
;AAGGLLRYGIPNFKLSKNIIDRRLDILIQEGIRFVYNTVIEPASLPEGFDAYVLATGTPEARDLKNVPGRELKGVHLALELLSQQNRVLSGVEYSKDERVTCKGKDVLVIGGGDTGSDCIGTAHRQGCKSVTQIEIMPRPVEGPDDPKNPWPNYPRVLKTTSSHEEG
;
A
#
# COMPACT_ATOMS: atom_id res chain seq x y z
N ALA A 1 -5.55 2.74 -14.75
CA ALA A 1 -4.34 2.21 -15.38
C ALA A 1 -3.96 0.87 -14.73
N ALA A 2 -3.23 0.00 -15.43
CA ALA A 2 -2.74 -1.25 -14.89
C ALA A 2 -1.67 -1.06 -13.82
N GLY A 3 -1.44 -2.08 -12.99
CA GLY A 3 -0.41 -2.11 -11.97
C GLY A 3 -0.93 -2.25 -10.54
N GLY A 4 -2.23 -2.11 -10.29
CA GLY A 4 -2.83 -2.36 -8.98
C GLY A 4 -2.07 -1.70 -7.83
N LEU A 5 -1.72 -2.45 -6.77
CA LEU A 5 -0.98 -1.93 -5.61
C LEU A 5 0.44 -1.48 -5.95
N LEU A 6 1.10 -2.03 -6.97
CA LEU A 6 2.41 -1.54 -7.41
C LEU A 6 2.33 -0.07 -7.86
N ARG A 7 1.23 0.31 -8.51
CA ARG A 7 1.01 1.67 -9.00
C ARG A 7 0.41 2.58 -7.93
N TYR A 8 -0.61 2.12 -7.23
CA TYR A 8 -1.42 2.96 -6.35
C TYR A 8 -1.14 2.77 -4.86
N GLY A 9 -0.59 1.64 -4.43
CA GLY A 9 -0.27 1.36 -3.04
C GLY A 9 1.17 1.70 -2.70
N ILE A 10 2.13 1.01 -3.31
CA ILE A 10 3.56 1.20 -3.01
C ILE A 10 3.99 2.64 -3.32
N PRO A 11 4.64 3.35 -2.39
CA PRO A 11 5.13 4.71 -2.62
C PRO A 11 6.15 4.79 -3.75
N ASN A 12 6.17 5.92 -4.46
CA ASN A 12 7.10 6.13 -5.57
C ASN A 12 8.59 6.08 -5.14
N PHE A 13 8.89 6.44 -3.90
CA PHE A 13 10.25 6.37 -3.36
C PHE A 13 10.74 4.93 -3.12
N LYS A 14 9.84 3.96 -3.00
CA LYS A 14 10.17 2.52 -2.95
C LYS A 14 10.15 1.86 -4.33
N LEU A 15 9.22 2.27 -5.18
CA LEU A 15 9.07 1.72 -6.53
C LEU A 15 8.68 2.84 -7.52
N SER A 16 9.64 3.27 -8.32
CA SER A 16 9.39 4.24 -9.40
C SER A 16 8.35 3.70 -10.39
N LYS A 17 7.36 4.53 -10.72
CA LYS A 17 6.28 4.15 -11.63
C LYS A 17 6.74 3.92 -13.06
N ASN A 18 7.87 4.50 -13.45
CA ASN A 18 8.51 4.24 -14.75
C ASN A 18 8.87 2.75 -14.96
N ILE A 19 9.19 2.02 -13.87
CA ILE A 19 9.45 0.58 -13.95
C ILE A 19 8.18 -0.16 -14.35
N ILE A 20 7.04 0.25 -13.80
CA ILE A 20 5.74 -0.33 -14.12
C ILE A 20 5.36 0.00 -15.56
N ASP A 21 5.56 1.25 -15.98
CA ASP A 21 5.25 1.70 -17.33
C ASP A 21 6.06 0.92 -18.36
N ARG A 22 7.38 0.81 -18.15
CA ARG A 22 8.26 -0.04 -18.99
C ARG A 22 7.77 -1.49 -19.06
N ARG A 23 7.35 -2.07 -17.94
CA ARG A 23 6.85 -3.46 -17.93
C ARG A 23 5.56 -3.59 -18.70
N LEU A 24 4.64 -2.63 -18.59
CA LEU A 24 3.39 -2.61 -19.34
C LEU A 24 3.65 -2.51 -20.85
N ASP A 25 4.59 -1.66 -21.26
CA ASP A 25 4.96 -1.51 -22.67
C ASP A 25 5.48 -2.83 -23.25
N ILE A 26 6.31 -3.55 -22.50
CA ILE A 26 6.80 -4.88 -22.90
C ILE A 26 5.63 -5.85 -23.04
N LEU A 27 4.75 -5.92 -22.07
CA LEU A 27 3.59 -6.83 -22.10
C LEU A 27 2.66 -6.53 -23.29
N ILE A 28 2.47 -5.26 -23.63
CA ILE A 28 1.69 -4.84 -24.80
C ILE A 28 2.38 -5.30 -26.10
N GLN A 29 3.71 -5.16 -26.19
CA GLN A 29 4.47 -5.63 -27.34
C GLN A 29 4.46 -7.16 -27.48
N GLU A 30 4.35 -7.88 -26.36
CA GLU A 30 4.16 -9.33 -26.31
C GLU A 30 2.73 -9.77 -26.69
N GLY A 31 1.83 -8.83 -26.99
CA GLY A 31 0.47 -9.09 -27.43
C GLY A 31 -0.59 -9.11 -26.34
N ILE A 32 -0.24 -8.78 -25.08
CA ILE A 32 -1.22 -8.70 -23.97
C ILE A 32 -2.11 -7.49 -24.17
N ARG A 33 -3.42 -7.71 -24.13
CA ARG A 33 -4.44 -6.66 -24.21
C ARG A 33 -4.94 -6.29 -22.81
N PHE A 34 -4.83 -5.03 -22.46
CA PHE A 34 -5.41 -4.47 -21.23
C PHE A 34 -6.77 -3.83 -21.54
N VAL A 35 -7.82 -4.31 -20.87
CA VAL A 35 -9.15 -3.69 -20.93
C VAL A 35 -9.41 -3.00 -19.59
N TYR A 36 -9.63 -1.69 -19.64
CA TYR A 36 -9.85 -0.86 -18.46
C TYR A 36 -11.31 -0.48 -18.29
N ASN A 37 -11.68 -0.03 -17.10
CA ASN A 37 -13.04 0.43 -16.76
C ASN A 37 -14.11 -0.64 -17.05
N THR A 38 -13.73 -1.91 -16.91
CA THR A 38 -14.61 -3.05 -17.17
C THR A 38 -14.74 -3.85 -15.89
N VAL A 39 -15.98 -4.02 -15.44
CA VAL A 39 -16.31 -4.90 -14.32
C VAL A 39 -16.68 -6.26 -14.88
N ILE A 40 -16.06 -7.30 -14.37
CA ILE A 40 -16.39 -8.70 -14.69
C ILE A 40 -17.12 -9.30 -13.50
N GLU A 41 -18.36 -9.69 -13.72
CA GLU A 41 -19.15 -10.40 -12.71
C GLU A 41 -18.84 -11.91 -12.76
N PRO A 42 -18.76 -12.59 -11.60
CA PRO A 42 -18.49 -14.05 -11.58
C PRO A 42 -19.48 -14.88 -12.40
N ALA A 43 -20.71 -14.40 -12.54
CA ALA A 43 -21.77 -15.07 -13.29
C ALA A 43 -21.71 -14.84 -14.82
N SER A 44 -20.85 -13.90 -15.29
CA SER A 44 -20.78 -13.51 -16.71
C SER A 44 -19.33 -13.32 -17.13
N LEU A 45 -18.55 -14.38 -17.08
CA LEU A 45 -17.19 -14.37 -17.60
C LEU A 45 -17.21 -14.20 -19.14
N PRO A 46 -16.28 -13.41 -19.70
CA PRO A 46 -16.20 -13.24 -21.16
C PRO A 46 -15.94 -14.58 -21.85
N GLU A 47 -16.64 -14.83 -22.95
CA GLU A 47 -16.47 -16.07 -23.72
C GLU A 47 -15.23 -16.04 -24.60
N GLY A 48 -14.83 -17.21 -25.10
CA GLY A 48 -13.73 -17.36 -26.07
C GLY A 48 -12.33 -17.46 -25.45
N PHE A 49 -12.24 -17.83 -24.17
CA PHE A 49 -10.99 -18.09 -23.47
C PHE A 49 -10.90 -19.54 -23.03
N ASP A 50 -9.72 -20.15 -23.14
CA ASP A 50 -9.45 -21.52 -22.72
C ASP A 50 -9.31 -21.63 -21.19
N ALA A 51 -8.91 -20.53 -20.53
CA ALA A 51 -8.73 -20.50 -19.08
C ALA A 51 -8.88 -19.06 -18.53
N TYR A 52 -9.19 -18.99 -17.24
CA TYR A 52 -9.31 -17.72 -16.50
C TYR A 52 -8.40 -17.74 -15.28
N VAL A 53 -7.67 -16.64 -15.07
CA VAL A 53 -6.86 -16.43 -13.87
C VAL A 53 -7.44 -15.27 -13.07
N LEU A 54 -7.86 -15.56 -11.84
CA LEU A 54 -8.37 -14.55 -10.92
C LEU A 54 -7.21 -13.96 -10.12
N ALA A 55 -6.84 -12.73 -10.43
CA ALA A 55 -5.77 -11.99 -9.77
C ALA A 55 -6.27 -10.62 -9.31
N THR A 56 -7.41 -10.59 -8.64
CA THR A 56 -8.17 -9.39 -8.28
C THR A 56 -7.60 -8.63 -7.08
N GLY A 57 -6.69 -9.23 -6.33
CA GLY A 57 -6.17 -8.69 -5.09
C GLY A 57 -7.19 -8.75 -3.94
N THR A 58 -6.93 -7.98 -2.88
CA THR A 58 -7.76 -7.88 -1.68
C THR A 58 -8.17 -6.42 -1.46
N PRO A 59 -9.26 -5.96 -2.07
CA PRO A 59 -9.68 -4.56 -1.98
C PRO A 59 -10.27 -4.18 -0.61
N GLU A 60 -10.77 -5.15 0.17
CA GLU A 60 -11.35 -4.90 1.48
C GLU A 60 -10.25 -4.75 2.54
N ALA A 61 -10.24 -3.59 3.19
CA ALA A 61 -9.30 -3.30 4.26
C ALA A 61 -9.68 -4.01 5.57
N ARG A 62 -8.67 -4.45 6.33
CA ARG A 62 -8.85 -4.81 7.74
C ARG A 62 -9.03 -3.53 8.53
N ASP A 63 -10.25 -3.27 8.96
CA ASP A 63 -10.63 -2.04 9.64
C ASP A 63 -10.92 -2.27 11.12
N LEU A 64 -10.72 -1.23 11.93
CA LEU A 64 -10.99 -1.21 13.36
C LEU A 64 -12.46 -0.82 13.65
N LYS A 65 -13.41 -1.45 12.97
CA LYS A 65 -14.85 -1.10 12.97
C LYS A 65 -15.48 -0.94 14.35
N ASN A 66 -14.96 -1.63 15.36
CA ASN A 66 -15.51 -1.66 16.72
C ASN A 66 -14.72 -0.79 17.71
N VAL A 67 -13.76 0.00 17.24
CA VAL A 67 -12.98 0.88 18.12
C VAL A 67 -13.67 2.23 18.20
N PRO A 68 -13.99 2.73 19.40
CA PRO A 68 -14.54 4.06 19.57
C PRO A 68 -13.62 5.12 18.96
N GLY A 69 -14.19 6.03 18.18
CA GLY A 69 -13.43 7.08 17.49
C GLY A 69 -12.99 6.71 16.07
N ARG A 70 -13.31 5.51 15.57
CA ARG A 70 -13.00 5.13 14.18
C ARG A 70 -13.61 6.11 13.15
N GLU A 71 -14.73 6.70 13.48
CA GLU A 71 -15.49 7.66 12.67
C GLU A 71 -14.94 9.09 12.75
N LEU A 72 -13.96 9.36 13.60
CA LEU A 72 -13.43 10.70 13.79
C LEU A 72 -12.67 11.19 12.55
N LYS A 73 -12.74 12.50 12.34
CA LYS A 73 -11.99 13.18 11.27
C LYS A 73 -10.50 12.96 11.44
N GLY A 74 -9.83 12.54 10.38
CA GLY A 74 -8.38 12.28 10.39
C GLY A 74 -8.01 10.82 10.65
N VAL A 75 -8.98 9.94 10.85
CA VAL A 75 -8.77 8.49 10.90
C VAL A 75 -8.99 7.91 9.51
N HIS A 76 -7.90 7.51 8.87
CA HIS A 76 -7.87 7.07 7.47
C HIS A 76 -7.36 5.65 7.33
N LEU A 77 -7.83 4.94 6.33
CA LEU A 77 -7.20 3.69 5.90
C LEU A 77 -5.87 4.00 5.19
N ALA A 78 -4.87 3.16 5.40
CA ALA A 78 -3.54 3.35 4.81
C ALA A 78 -3.57 3.58 3.29
N LEU A 79 -4.38 2.80 2.57
CA LEU A 79 -4.49 2.93 1.11
C LEU A 79 -5.17 4.22 0.66
N GLU A 80 -5.96 4.89 1.49
CA GLU A 80 -6.48 6.23 1.18
C GLU A 80 -5.33 7.24 1.07
N LEU A 81 -4.43 7.26 2.06
CA LEU A 81 -3.24 8.11 2.05
C LEU A 81 -2.31 7.77 0.89
N LEU A 82 -1.94 6.48 0.75
CA LEU A 82 -0.93 6.03 -0.20
C LEU A 82 -1.40 6.19 -1.65
N SER A 83 -2.64 5.79 -1.94
CA SER A 83 -3.20 5.91 -3.30
C SER A 83 -3.39 7.36 -3.70
N GLN A 84 -3.84 8.20 -2.78
CA GLN A 84 -4.00 9.62 -3.06
C GLN A 84 -2.64 10.27 -3.30
N GLN A 85 -1.61 9.95 -2.48
CA GLN A 85 -0.27 10.48 -2.67
C GLN A 85 0.33 10.06 -4.02
N ASN A 86 0.17 8.80 -4.43
CA ASN A 86 0.65 8.34 -5.74
C ASN A 86 -0.08 9.05 -6.90
N ARG A 87 -1.37 9.31 -6.76
CA ARG A 87 -2.15 10.08 -7.77
C ARG A 87 -1.70 11.54 -7.84
N VAL A 88 -1.43 12.17 -6.71
CA VAL A 88 -0.88 13.54 -6.68
C VAL A 88 0.47 13.59 -7.39
N LEU A 89 1.35 12.62 -7.16
CA LEU A 89 2.64 12.53 -7.86
C LEU A 89 2.47 12.29 -9.37
N SER A 90 1.33 11.75 -9.80
CA SER A 90 1.00 11.61 -11.23
C SER A 90 0.20 12.80 -11.80
N GLY A 91 0.10 13.91 -11.07
CA GLY A 91 -0.51 15.15 -11.54
C GLY A 91 -2.00 15.33 -11.22
N VAL A 92 -2.60 14.44 -10.40
CA VAL A 92 -3.99 14.61 -9.97
C VAL A 92 -4.05 15.65 -8.85
N GLU A 93 -4.88 16.65 -9.01
CA GLU A 93 -5.15 17.69 -8.01
C GLU A 93 -6.33 17.29 -7.11
N TYR A 94 -6.23 17.65 -5.84
CA TYR A 94 -7.27 17.48 -4.83
C TYR A 94 -7.52 18.80 -4.14
N SER A 95 -8.77 19.10 -3.80
CA SER A 95 -9.10 20.22 -2.93
C SER A 95 -8.51 20.01 -1.52
N LYS A 96 -8.43 21.09 -0.74
CA LYS A 96 -7.92 21.02 0.64
C LYS A 96 -8.72 20.07 1.53
N ASP A 97 -10.02 19.97 1.30
CA ASP A 97 -10.92 19.17 2.12
C ASP A 97 -10.87 17.69 1.77
N GLU A 98 -10.54 17.37 0.51
CA GLU A 98 -10.39 16.00 0.01
C GLU A 98 -8.98 15.45 0.24
N ARG A 99 -8.00 16.35 0.42
CA ARG A 99 -6.60 15.96 0.52
C ARG A 99 -6.26 15.34 1.87
N VAL A 100 -5.95 14.05 1.88
CA VAL A 100 -5.35 13.37 3.05
C VAL A 100 -3.88 13.79 3.13
N THR A 101 -3.53 14.53 4.17
CA THR A 101 -2.16 15.04 4.34
C THR A 101 -1.69 14.97 5.78
N CYS A 102 -0.43 14.57 5.94
CA CYS A 102 0.28 14.53 7.21
C CYS A 102 1.03 15.84 7.50
N LYS A 103 1.06 16.80 6.57
CA LYS A 103 1.85 18.03 6.69
C LYS A 103 1.54 18.79 7.97
N GLY A 104 2.58 19.00 8.79
CA GLY A 104 2.49 19.73 10.05
C GLY A 104 1.66 19.06 11.13
N LYS A 105 1.37 17.75 11.03
CA LYS A 105 0.58 16.98 11.99
C LYS A 105 1.44 15.97 12.74
N ASP A 106 0.98 15.61 13.93
CA ASP A 106 1.45 14.42 14.64
C ASP A 106 0.66 13.24 14.11
N VAL A 107 1.35 12.21 13.65
CA VAL A 107 0.78 11.06 12.92
C VAL A 107 0.93 9.79 13.74
N LEU A 108 -0.16 9.05 13.90
CA LEU A 108 -0.16 7.73 14.48
C LEU A 108 -0.42 6.70 13.37
N VAL A 109 0.50 5.76 13.20
CA VAL A 109 0.35 4.62 12.30
C VAL A 109 0.03 3.37 13.11
N ILE A 110 -1.12 2.74 12.83
CA ILE A 110 -1.55 1.53 13.51
C ILE A 110 -1.27 0.33 12.60
N GLY A 111 -0.34 -0.51 13.02
CA GLY A 111 0.13 -1.70 12.32
C GLY A 111 1.60 -1.63 11.92
N GLY A 112 2.34 -2.72 12.15
CA GLY A 112 3.79 -2.84 11.98
C GLY A 112 4.25 -3.44 10.65
N GLY A 113 3.34 -3.72 9.70
CA GLY A 113 3.68 -4.32 8.42
C GLY A 113 4.24 -3.34 7.39
N ASP A 114 4.55 -3.85 6.18
CA ASP A 114 5.12 -3.05 5.08
C ASP A 114 4.25 -1.85 4.71
N THR A 115 2.93 -2.00 4.74
CA THR A 115 1.99 -0.90 4.49
C THR A 115 2.11 0.22 5.54
N GLY A 116 2.32 -0.14 6.81
CA GLY A 116 2.58 0.83 7.88
C GLY A 116 3.88 1.58 7.64
N SER A 117 4.95 0.86 7.27
CA SER A 117 6.24 1.45 6.88
C SER A 117 6.10 2.42 5.70
N ASP A 118 5.27 2.09 4.71
CA ASP A 118 4.97 2.98 3.57
C ASP A 118 4.27 4.26 4.02
N CYS A 119 3.36 4.16 5.00
CA CYS A 119 2.72 5.33 5.59
C CYS A 119 3.70 6.21 6.34
N ILE A 120 4.64 5.63 7.10
CA ILE A 120 5.69 6.39 7.81
C ILE A 120 6.52 7.21 6.81
N GLY A 121 7.12 6.54 5.81
CA GLY A 121 7.93 7.25 4.82
C GLY A 121 7.15 8.28 4.00
N THR A 122 5.86 8.06 3.79
CA THR A 122 4.97 9.03 3.14
C THR A 122 4.71 10.23 4.05
N ALA A 123 4.46 10.01 5.35
CA ALA A 123 4.21 11.05 6.32
C ALA A 123 5.42 11.99 6.47
N HIS A 124 6.64 11.43 6.57
CA HIS A 124 7.87 12.21 6.60
C HIS A 124 8.02 13.08 5.35
N ARG A 125 7.83 12.52 4.15
CA ARG A 125 7.91 13.27 2.89
C ARG A 125 6.83 14.33 2.72
N GLN A 126 5.71 14.18 3.39
CA GLN A 126 4.68 15.21 3.46
C GLN A 126 5.00 16.31 4.50
N GLY A 127 6.04 16.14 5.33
CA GLY A 127 6.44 17.12 6.34
C GLY A 127 5.56 17.08 7.59
N CYS A 128 5.31 15.90 8.15
CA CYS A 128 4.68 15.74 9.45
C CYS A 128 5.56 16.32 10.57
N LYS A 129 4.99 16.59 11.76
CA LYS A 129 5.75 16.99 12.94
C LYS A 129 6.40 15.80 13.63
N SER A 130 5.63 14.71 13.75
CA SER A 130 6.07 13.46 14.33
C SER A 130 5.33 12.29 13.72
N VAL A 131 5.94 11.10 13.76
CA VAL A 131 5.27 9.83 13.43
C VAL A 131 5.51 8.85 14.56
N THR A 132 4.43 8.26 15.05
CA THR A 132 4.48 7.15 15.99
C THR A 132 3.83 5.93 15.35
N GLN A 133 4.49 4.78 15.39
CA GLN A 133 3.92 3.52 14.95
C GLN A 133 3.63 2.63 16.15
N ILE A 134 2.48 1.98 16.14
CA ILE A 134 2.11 0.97 17.15
C ILE A 134 1.79 -0.35 16.47
N GLU A 135 2.15 -1.44 17.14
CA GLU A 135 1.90 -2.80 16.68
C GLU A 135 1.27 -3.61 17.82
N ILE A 136 0.28 -4.44 17.48
CA ILE A 136 -0.41 -5.30 18.45
C ILE A 136 0.42 -6.52 18.86
N MET A 137 1.30 -6.97 17.95
CA MET A 137 2.15 -8.14 18.22
C MET A 137 3.31 -7.76 19.15
N PRO A 138 3.77 -8.68 19.99
CA PRO A 138 4.99 -8.47 20.76
C PRO A 138 6.18 -8.14 19.86
N ARG A 139 7.11 -7.33 20.38
CA ARG A 139 8.34 -7.00 19.66
C ARG A 139 9.07 -8.29 19.24
N PRO A 140 9.33 -8.47 17.94
CA PRO A 140 10.06 -9.62 17.46
C PRO A 140 11.51 -9.64 18.00
N VAL A 141 12.15 -10.80 17.95
CA VAL A 141 13.57 -10.93 18.30
C VAL A 141 14.44 -10.15 17.31
N GLU A 142 15.56 -9.64 17.81
CA GLU A 142 16.59 -9.02 16.97
C GLU A 142 17.56 -10.07 16.49
N GLY A 143 17.94 -10.01 15.23
CA GLY A 143 18.91 -10.93 14.65
C GLY A 143 18.43 -11.66 13.40
N PRO A 144 19.30 -12.46 12.78
CA PRO A 144 18.99 -13.08 11.48
C PRO A 144 17.94 -14.18 11.55
N ASP A 145 17.82 -14.88 12.68
CA ASP A 145 16.97 -16.06 12.83
C ASP A 145 16.16 -16.06 14.14
N ASP A 146 14.91 -16.50 14.05
CA ASP A 146 14.11 -16.89 15.20
C ASP A 146 14.21 -18.41 15.36
N PRO A 147 14.88 -18.94 16.42
CA PRO A 147 15.02 -20.39 16.63
C PRO A 147 13.68 -21.12 16.78
N LYS A 148 12.61 -20.40 17.15
CA LYS A 148 11.25 -20.95 17.28
C LYS A 148 10.49 -20.98 15.96
N ASN A 149 11.04 -20.35 14.92
CA ASN A 149 10.43 -20.27 13.61
C ASN A 149 11.48 -20.48 12.50
N PRO A 150 12.10 -21.69 12.43
CA PRO A 150 13.18 -21.96 11.48
C PRO A 150 12.69 -22.00 10.04
N TRP A 151 13.62 -21.84 9.10
CA TRP A 151 13.34 -22.10 7.68
C TRP A 151 12.64 -23.48 7.49
N PRO A 152 11.63 -23.64 6.62
CA PRO A 152 11.21 -22.73 5.53
C PRO A 152 10.15 -21.67 5.93
N ASN A 153 9.86 -21.51 7.19
CA ASN A 153 8.90 -20.48 7.61
C ASN A 153 9.46 -19.08 7.39
N TYR A 154 8.54 -18.12 7.20
CA TYR A 154 8.92 -16.71 7.09
C TYR A 154 9.51 -16.21 8.40
N PRO A 155 10.73 -15.61 8.41
CA PRO A 155 11.39 -15.18 9.63
C PRO A 155 10.58 -14.15 10.42
N ARG A 156 10.35 -14.41 11.71
CA ARG A 156 9.68 -13.50 12.65
C ARG A 156 10.71 -12.70 13.43
N VAL A 157 11.49 -11.89 12.73
CA VAL A 157 12.52 -11.03 13.30
C VAL A 157 12.13 -9.56 13.17
N LEU A 158 12.69 -8.72 14.03
CA LEU A 158 12.50 -7.28 13.93
C LEU A 158 13.06 -6.78 12.61
N LYS A 159 12.22 -6.17 11.81
CA LYS A 159 12.60 -5.57 10.54
C LYS A 159 12.39 -4.06 10.62
N THR A 160 13.44 -3.33 10.37
CA THR A 160 13.36 -1.91 10.04
C THR A 160 13.47 -1.72 8.54
N THR A 161 12.94 -0.64 8.04
CA THR A 161 13.05 -0.23 6.65
C THR A 161 13.64 1.16 6.60
N SER A 162 14.08 1.60 5.42
CA SER A 162 14.53 2.99 5.21
C SER A 162 13.54 4.03 5.73
N SER A 163 12.23 3.74 5.65
CA SER A 163 11.20 4.65 6.19
C SER A 163 11.27 4.84 7.71
N HIS A 164 11.77 3.87 8.46
CA HIS A 164 11.98 3.98 9.91
C HIS A 164 13.29 4.70 10.25
N GLU A 165 14.26 4.66 9.35
CA GLU A 165 15.60 5.22 9.52
C GLU A 165 15.67 6.71 9.10
N GLU A 166 14.65 7.17 8.37
CA GLU A 166 14.55 8.55 7.89
C GLU A 166 13.92 9.53 8.90
N GLY A 167 13.41 9.04 10.04
CA GLY A 167 12.67 9.81 11.04
C GLY A 167 13.36 10.00 12.37
#